data_d6f5a0fa93b0e473127a7155a36b2592
#
_entry.id   d6f5a0fa93b0e473127a7155a36b2592
#
_cell.length_a   1.000
_cell.length_b   1.000
_cell.length_c   1.000
_cell.angle_alpha   90.00
_cell.angle_beta   90.00
_cell.angle_gamma   90.00
#
_symmetry.space_group_name_H-M   'P 1'
#
loop_
_entity.id
_entity.type
_entity.pdbx_description
1 polymer ?
#
loop_
_entity_poly.entity_id
_entity_poly.type
_entity_poly.pdbx_seq_one_letter_code
_entity_poly.pdbx_strand_id
1 'polypeptide(L)'
;MDNQPTHLTDNSTLPWYDDRVKKVSNVTHSISRSTSRICDTPQKIYSYLDKRVWKQDAAKRAAAILAYNSLYREVKENAMFIGPTGCGKTYIWRCLQELFPDRIEIVDGSNITADGWKGEKKWSTLLDSPIICSGDPAILVIDEADKMLAPKYSSHSENVSQSIAAEGLKMMEGTIADVKSGSFTYQVDTSRISFVLCGAFSNKANEIARDSNNGSSIGFGATPHTVKAYDQPLTTQDLIEYGVMPEFMGRIQRIVNLQSMTLEDYYRIVDSGCGPVRRVQEQYKVEISMTKSRRRELAEDAFQSGLGVRGMENRIRQLVDDAIFDDCNRQSFEL
;
A
#
# COMPACT_ATOMS: atom_id res chain seq x y z
N MET A 1 19.41 27.88 -37.41
CA MET A 1 18.14 27.19 -37.62
C MET A 1 17.84 26.53 -36.26
N ASP A 2 17.03 27.24 -35.51
CA ASP A 2 16.67 26.95 -34.15
C ASP A 2 15.68 25.76 -34.08
N ASN A 3 16.05 24.68 -33.42
CA ASN A 3 15.13 23.65 -32.98
C ASN A 3 14.88 23.84 -31.47
N GLN A 4 13.87 24.63 -31.15
CA GLN A 4 13.25 24.60 -29.86
C GLN A 4 12.40 23.32 -29.71
N PRO A 5 12.41 22.62 -28.61
CA PRO A 5 11.43 21.56 -28.33
C PRO A 5 10.09 22.22 -27.95
N THR A 6 9.18 22.23 -28.90
CA THR A 6 7.77 22.52 -28.65
C THR A 6 7.11 21.28 -28.07
N HIS A 7 6.27 21.52 -27.10
CA HIS A 7 5.08 20.80 -26.66
C HIS A 7 5.09 20.25 -25.25
N LEU A 8 4.71 21.16 -24.36
CA LEU A 8 3.78 20.80 -23.28
C LEU A 8 2.47 20.40 -23.98
N THR A 9 2.16 19.11 -24.04
CA THR A 9 0.89 18.63 -24.55
C THR A 9 -0.21 19.04 -23.57
N ASP A 10 -1.10 19.90 -24.05
CA ASP A 10 -2.33 20.26 -23.37
C ASP A 10 -3.20 19.00 -23.19
N ASN A 11 -3.24 18.46 -21.99
CA ASN A 11 -4.02 17.28 -21.63
C ASN A 11 -5.54 17.53 -21.63
N SER A 12 -6.00 18.72 -22.03
CA SER A 12 -7.42 19.11 -22.06
C SER A 12 -8.26 18.36 -23.10
N THR A 13 -7.63 17.59 -24.00
CA THR A 13 -8.30 16.83 -25.07
C THR A 13 -8.51 15.34 -24.75
N LEU A 14 -8.19 14.89 -23.54
CA LEU A 14 -8.34 13.48 -23.16
C LEU A 14 -9.82 13.12 -22.92
N PRO A 15 -10.28 11.90 -23.29
CA PRO A 15 -11.70 11.52 -23.27
C PRO A 15 -12.39 11.57 -21.90
N TRP A 16 -11.61 11.52 -20.80
CA TRP A 16 -12.08 11.62 -19.43
C TRP A 16 -11.96 13.03 -18.84
N TYR A 17 -11.45 14.00 -19.63
CA TYR A 17 -11.34 15.42 -19.26
C TYR A 17 -12.68 16.17 -19.50
N ASP A 18 -13.78 15.46 -19.39
CA ASP A 18 -15.14 15.99 -19.53
C ASP A 18 -15.52 16.90 -18.33
N ASP A 19 -16.50 17.78 -18.52
CA ASP A 19 -16.97 18.77 -17.54
C ASP A 19 -17.36 18.19 -16.16
N ARG A 20 -17.59 16.87 -16.10
CA ARG A 20 -17.77 16.14 -14.84
C ARG A 20 -16.51 16.07 -14.01
N VAL A 21 -15.34 15.90 -14.62
CA VAL A 21 -14.03 15.91 -13.96
C VAL A 21 -13.71 17.31 -13.49
N LYS A 22 -14.05 18.35 -14.27
CA LYS A 22 -13.89 19.76 -13.87
C LYS A 22 -14.75 20.11 -12.65
N LYS A 23 -15.98 19.60 -12.54
CA LYS A 23 -16.86 19.85 -11.39
C LYS A 23 -16.42 19.11 -10.14
N VAL A 24 -16.00 17.84 -10.27
CA VAL A 24 -15.48 17.04 -9.14
C VAL A 24 -14.12 17.59 -8.71
N SER A 25 -13.21 17.93 -9.65
CA SER A 25 -11.91 18.49 -9.33
C SER A 25 -12.00 19.85 -8.63
N ASN A 26 -12.95 20.71 -8.98
CA ASN A 26 -13.10 22.03 -8.34
C ASN A 26 -13.61 21.94 -6.91
N VAL A 27 -14.45 20.96 -6.57
CA VAL A 27 -14.93 20.75 -5.19
C VAL A 27 -13.91 20.00 -4.35
N THR A 28 -13.28 18.94 -4.91
CA THR A 28 -12.20 18.21 -4.24
C THR A 28 -10.93 19.06 -4.11
N HIS A 29 -10.54 19.86 -5.13
CA HIS A 29 -9.39 20.77 -5.03
C HIS A 29 -9.53 21.83 -3.93
N SER A 30 -10.74 22.29 -3.63
CA SER A 30 -10.94 23.25 -2.53
C SER A 30 -10.78 22.59 -1.15
N ILE A 31 -11.23 21.34 -1.00
CA ILE A 31 -11.13 20.56 0.24
C ILE A 31 -9.69 20.03 0.40
N SER A 32 -9.07 19.49 -0.65
CA SER A 32 -7.70 18.96 -0.59
C SER A 32 -6.66 20.05 -0.36
N ARG A 33 -6.81 21.23 -0.97
CA ARG A 33 -5.93 22.38 -0.71
C ARG A 33 -5.99 22.89 0.72
N SER A 34 -7.13 22.77 1.40
CA SER A 34 -7.24 23.15 2.81
C SER A 34 -6.59 22.10 3.73
N THR A 35 -6.75 20.81 3.45
CA THR A 35 -6.21 19.71 4.26
C THR A 35 -4.71 19.53 4.03
N SER A 36 -4.23 19.67 2.79
CA SER A 36 -2.80 19.60 2.46
C SER A 36 -1.99 20.75 3.08
N ARG A 37 -2.59 21.94 3.25
CA ARG A 37 -1.94 23.07 3.97
C ARG A 37 -1.78 22.81 5.47
N ILE A 38 -2.54 21.88 6.05
CA ILE A 38 -2.45 21.53 7.48
C ILE A 38 -1.31 20.57 7.75
N CYS A 39 -0.94 19.72 6.76
CA CYS A 39 0.11 18.70 6.88
C CYS A 39 1.30 18.99 5.95
N ASP A 40 1.89 20.18 6.06
CA ASP A 40 2.97 20.71 5.23
C ASP A 40 4.39 20.37 5.72
N THR A 41 4.51 19.51 6.72
CA THR A 41 5.79 19.02 7.25
C THR A 41 5.76 17.51 7.49
N PRO A 42 6.90 16.80 7.42
CA PRO A 42 6.96 15.37 7.71
C PRO A 42 6.43 15.02 9.10
N GLN A 43 6.63 15.90 10.09
CA GLN A 43 6.16 15.71 11.47
C GLN A 43 4.64 15.77 11.57
N LYS A 44 4.00 16.68 10.85
CA LYS A 44 2.53 16.77 10.82
C LYS A 44 1.91 15.57 10.09
N ILE A 45 2.52 15.12 8.98
CA ILE A 45 2.12 13.92 8.27
C ILE A 45 2.28 12.69 9.19
N TYR A 46 3.42 12.57 9.88
CA TYR A 46 3.62 11.50 10.87
C TYR A 46 2.55 11.53 11.97
N SER A 47 2.28 12.71 12.55
CA SER A 47 1.27 12.86 13.60
C SER A 47 -0.14 12.51 13.12
N TYR A 48 -0.45 12.74 11.83
CA TYR A 48 -1.70 12.30 11.21
C TYR A 48 -1.78 10.78 11.14
N LEU A 49 -0.70 10.12 10.72
CA LEU A 49 -0.61 8.66 10.67
C LEU A 49 -0.65 8.05 12.07
N ASP A 50 0.04 8.64 13.04
CA ASP A 50 0.15 8.14 14.41
C ASP A 50 -1.20 8.05 15.13
N LYS A 51 -2.11 8.96 14.81
CA LYS A 51 -3.50 8.93 15.29
C LYS A 51 -4.36 7.84 14.66
N ARG A 52 -3.93 7.20 13.56
CA ARG A 52 -4.71 6.26 12.74
C ARG A 52 -4.13 4.87 12.66
N VAL A 53 -2.82 4.77 12.77
CA VAL A 53 -2.08 3.51 12.61
C VAL A 53 -1.42 3.14 13.93
N TRP A 54 -1.84 2.03 14.49
CA TRP A 54 -1.25 1.48 15.71
C TRP A 54 0.14 0.92 15.43
N LYS A 55 1.11 1.16 16.33
CA LYS A 55 2.49 0.65 16.18
C LYS A 55 3.13 1.14 14.87
N GLN A 56 4.13 0.43 14.36
CA GLN A 56 4.77 0.66 13.04
C GLN A 56 5.44 2.04 12.91
N ASP A 57 6.07 2.56 13.99
CA ASP A 57 6.61 3.93 14.03
C ASP A 57 7.66 4.19 12.94
N ALA A 58 8.53 3.22 12.69
CA ALA A 58 9.53 3.32 11.63
C ALA A 58 8.87 3.43 10.23
N ALA A 59 7.81 2.65 9.97
CA ALA A 59 7.09 2.68 8.71
C ALA A 59 6.27 3.96 8.55
N LYS A 60 5.59 4.44 9.60
CA LYS A 60 4.89 5.73 9.60
C LYS A 60 5.85 6.88 9.30
N ARG A 61 7.03 6.88 9.95
CA ARG A 61 8.05 7.89 9.73
C ARG A 61 8.60 7.86 8.30
N ALA A 62 8.90 6.67 7.77
CA ALA A 62 9.37 6.50 6.41
C ALA A 62 8.33 6.99 5.39
N ALA A 63 7.06 6.61 5.55
CA ALA A 63 5.96 7.03 4.69
C ALA A 63 5.73 8.54 4.74
N ALA A 64 5.80 9.16 5.94
CA ALA A 64 5.65 10.60 6.11
C ALA A 64 6.78 11.39 5.41
N ILE A 65 8.03 10.92 5.52
CA ILE A 65 9.19 11.55 4.86
C ILE A 65 9.06 11.39 3.33
N LEU A 66 8.73 10.19 2.84
CA LEU A 66 8.55 9.92 1.42
C LEU A 66 7.43 10.79 0.84
N ALA A 67 6.27 10.83 1.48
CA ALA A 67 5.16 11.66 1.04
C ALA A 67 5.54 13.15 0.99
N TYR A 68 6.23 13.66 2.01
CA TYR A 68 6.70 15.03 2.01
C TYR A 68 7.70 15.30 0.89
N ASN A 69 8.71 14.44 0.73
CA ASN A 69 9.73 14.62 -0.30
C ASN A 69 9.12 14.59 -1.71
N SER A 70 8.25 13.60 -1.97
CA SER A 70 7.63 13.46 -3.29
C SER A 70 6.66 14.60 -3.61
N LEU A 71 5.78 14.97 -2.66
CA LEU A 71 4.67 15.88 -2.94
C LEU A 71 4.99 17.36 -2.75
N TYR A 72 5.94 17.70 -1.88
CA TYR A 72 6.30 19.10 -1.57
C TYR A 72 7.67 19.50 -2.08
N ARG A 73 8.62 18.57 -2.13
CA ARG A 73 9.96 18.84 -2.61
C ARG A 73 10.22 18.34 -4.02
N GLU A 74 9.26 17.65 -4.60
CA GLU A 74 9.32 17.05 -5.95
C GLU A 74 10.53 16.12 -6.13
N VAL A 75 10.93 15.45 -5.05
CA VAL A 75 12.03 14.48 -5.07
C VAL A 75 11.45 13.10 -5.25
N LYS A 76 11.73 12.50 -6.40
CA LYS A 76 11.34 11.11 -6.69
C LYS A 76 12.08 10.15 -5.76
N GLU A 77 11.33 9.32 -5.03
CA GLU A 77 11.86 8.28 -4.15
C GLU A 77 11.02 7.00 -4.31
N ASN A 78 11.66 5.89 -4.68
CA ASN A 78 10.97 4.60 -4.74
C ASN A 78 11.25 3.81 -3.47
N ALA A 79 10.23 3.20 -2.90
CA ALA A 79 10.34 2.47 -1.65
C ALA A 79 9.59 1.13 -1.69
N MET A 80 10.04 0.19 -0.85
CA MET A 80 9.37 -1.09 -0.66
C MET A 80 8.99 -1.26 0.80
N PHE A 81 7.70 -1.54 1.06
CA PHE A 81 7.13 -1.78 2.38
C PHE A 81 6.84 -3.28 2.52
N ILE A 82 7.56 -3.94 3.40
CA ILE A 82 7.54 -5.39 3.55
C ILE A 82 7.03 -5.76 4.95
N GLY A 83 6.25 -6.82 5.04
CA GLY A 83 5.78 -7.33 6.33
C GLY A 83 4.60 -8.29 6.20
N PRO A 84 4.18 -8.95 7.25
CA PRO A 84 3.12 -9.94 7.22
C PRO A 84 1.79 -9.37 6.74
N THR A 85 0.89 -10.24 6.30
CA THR A 85 -0.49 -9.84 5.97
C THR A 85 -1.16 -9.26 7.22
N GLY A 86 -1.89 -8.16 7.05
CA GLY A 86 -2.61 -7.52 8.15
C GLY A 86 -1.78 -6.62 9.06
N CYS A 87 -0.46 -6.45 8.85
CA CYS A 87 0.39 -5.58 9.68
C CYS A 87 0.24 -4.07 9.39
N GLY A 88 -0.55 -3.67 8.38
CA GLY A 88 -0.84 -2.27 8.10
C GLY A 88 -0.08 -1.63 6.93
N LYS A 89 0.65 -2.40 6.09
CA LYS A 89 1.37 -1.88 4.92
C LYS A 89 0.51 -0.94 4.07
N THR A 90 -0.51 -1.48 3.45
CA THR A 90 -1.44 -0.75 2.58
C THR A 90 -2.27 0.27 3.36
N TYR A 91 -2.56 0.01 4.64
CA TYR A 91 -3.37 0.89 5.46
C TYR A 91 -2.69 2.23 5.73
N ILE A 92 -1.37 2.26 5.93
CA ILE A 92 -0.58 3.49 6.02
C ILE A 92 -0.81 4.36 4.77
N TRP A 93 -0.75 3.77 3.59
CA TRP A 93 -0.91 4.47 2.32
C TRP A 93 -2.36 4.90 2.06
N ARG A 94 -3.35 4.12 2.51
CA ARG A 94 -4.77 4.53 2.48
C ARG A 94 -5.01 5.76 3.34
N CYS A 95 -4.45 5.82 4.55
CA CYS A 95 -4.52 7.02 5.38
C CYS A 95 -3.87 8.23 4.69
N LEU A 96 -2.75 8.03 3.99
CA LEU A 96 -2.12 9.11 3.23
C LEU A 96 -2.92 9.49 1.97
N GLN A 97 -3.59 8.55 1.32
CA GLN A 97 -4.49 8.83 0.21
C GLN A 97 -5.70 9.66 0.66
N GLU A 98 -6.26 9.40 1.85
CA GLU A 98 -7.30 10.25 2.45
C GLU A 98 -6.79 11.68 2.71
N LEU A 99 -5.51 11.83 3.09
CA LEU A 99 -4.88 13.12 3.31
C LEU A 99 -4.52 13.85 2.00
N PHE A 100 -4.14 13.10 0.97
CA PHE A 100 -3.70 13.58 -0.34
C PHE A 100 -4.46 12.87 -1.48
N PRO A 101 -5.79 13.04 -1.58
CA PRO A 101 -6.63 12.24 -2.49
C PRO A 101 -6.29 12.44 -3.97
N ASP A 102 -5.78 13.62 -4.34
CA ASP A 102 -5.44 13.96 -5.73
C ASP A 102 -3.96 13.71 -6.06
N ARG A 103 -3.21 13.02 -5.19
CA ARG A 103 -1.75 12.85 -5.29
C ARG A 103 -1.27 11.44 -5.04
N ILE A 104 -2.12 10.57 -4.49
CA ILE A 104 -1.76 9.19 -4.16
C ILE A 104 -2.77 8.25 -4.81
N GLU A 105 -2.26 7.38 -5.66
CA GLU A 105 -3.02 6.28 -6.28
C GLU A 105 -2.60 4.95 -5.66
N ILE A 106 -3.56 4.07 -5.37
CA ILE A 106 -3.29 2.72 -4.86
C ILE A 106 -3.87 1.71 -5.83
N VAL A 107 -3.01 0.85 -6.35
CA VAL A 107 -3.36 -0.18 -7.34
C VAL A 107 -2.96 -1.56 -6.86
N ASP A 108 -3.67 -2.58 -7.35
CA ASP A 108 -3.37 -3.98 -7.09
C ASP A 108 -2.37 -4.52 -8.12
N GLY A 109 -1.20 -4.96 -7.65
CA GLY A 109 -0.12 -5.54 -8.43
C GLY A 109 -0.26 -7.04 -8.74
N SER A 110 -1.22 -7.74 -8.12
CA SER A 110 -1.31 -9.20 -8.20
C SER A 110 -1.52 -9.76 -9.60
N ASN A 111 -2.19 -9.00 -10.48
CA ASN A 111 -2.60 -9.41 -11.82
C ASN A 111 -1.82 -8.69 -12.95
N ILE A 112 -0.67 -8.11 -12.62
CA ILE A 112 0.18 -7.47 -13.64
C ILE A 112 0.86 -8.55 -14.50
N THR A 113 0.80 -8.35 -15.81
CA THR A 113 1.45 -9.19 -16.82
C THR A 113 2.38 -8.35 -17.71
N ALA A 114 3.41 -8.98 -18.27
CA ALA A 114 4.31 -8.32 -19.20
C ALA A 114 3.64 -8.02 -20.55
N ASP A 115 4.17 -7.02 -21.27
CA ASP A 115 3.75 -6.72 -22.63
C ASP A 115 3.94 -7.94 -23.55
N GLY A 116 2.95 -8.20 -24.41
CA GLY A 116 2.94 -9.39 -25.29
C GLY A 116 2.33 -10.66 -24.66
N TRP A 117 2.07 -10.69 -23.35
CA TRP A 117 1.43 -11.82 -22.67
C TRP A 117 -0.08 -11.60 -22.51
N LYS A 118 -0.85 -12.70 -22.47
CA LYS A 118 -2.29 -12.64 -22.20
C LYS A 118 -2.52 -12.25 -20.74
N GLY A 119 -3.11 -11.08 -20.51
CA GLY A 119 -3.47 -10.54 -19.19
C GLY A 119 -4.04 -9.15 -19.33
N GLU A 120 -4.87 -8.74 -18.38
CA GLU A 120 -5.63 -7.50 -18.47
C GLU A 120 -4.86 -6.27 -18.00
N LYS A 121 -3.90 -6.43 -17.08
CA LYS A 121 -3.17 -5.32 -16.48
C LYS A 121 -1.68 -5.35 -16.85
N LYS A 122 -1.19 -4.23 -17.30
CA LYS A 122 0.23 -3.98 -17.64
C LYS A 122 0.73 -2.79 -16.83
N TRP A 123 2.04 -2.57 -16.79
CA TRP A 123 2.61 -1.37 -16.18
C TRP A 123 2.00 -0.09 -16.76
N SER A 124 1.81 -0.02 -18.06
CA SER A 124 1.19 1.13 -18.71
C SER A 124 -0.24 1.38 -18.24
N THR A 125 -1.02 0.33 -17.92
CA THR A 125 -2.38 0.49 -17.39
C THR A 125 -2.42 0.99 -15.95
N LEU A 126 -1.35 0.81 -15.17
CA LEU A 126 -1.24 1.38 -13.81
C LEU A 126 -1.07 2.89 -13.85
N LEU A 127 -0.55 3.42 -14.96
CA LEU A 127 -0.39 4.84 -15.18
C LEU A 127 -1.66 5.50 -15.76
N ASP A 128 -2.66 4.71 -16.16
CA ASP A 128 -3.95 5.20 -16.68
C ASP A 128 -4.88 5.64 -15.54
N SER A 129 -4.49 6.71 -14.87
CA SER A 129 -5.23 7.31 -13.77
C SER A 129 -5.21 8.83 -13.88
N PRO A 130 -6.33 9.53 -13.60
CA PRO A 130 -6.37 10.99 -13.60
C PRO A 130 -5.32 11.62 -12.68
N ILE A 131 -5.02 10.98 -11.55
CA ILE A 131 -4.01 11.44 -10.58
C ILE A 131 -2.62 11.39 -11.21
N ILE A 132 -2.27 10.27 -11.82
CA ILE A 132 -0.96 10.04 -12.43
C ILE A 132 -0.78 10.90 -13.71
N CYS A 133 -1.85 11.04 -14.48
CA CYS A 133 -1.84 11.80 -15.74
C CYS A 133 -1.93 13.31 -15.54
N SER A 134 -2.13 13.80 -14.32
CA SER A 134 -2.20 15.24 -14.04
C SER A 134 -0.91 16.00 -14.36
N GLY A 135 0.23 15.28 -14.42
CA GLY A 135 1.57 15.87 -14.51
C GLY A 135 2.11 16.48 -13.22
N ASP A 136 1.31 16.46 -12.17
CA ASP A 136 1.71 16.86 -10.83
C ASP A 136 2.55 15.77 -10.13
N PRO A 137 3.39 16.12 -9.14
CA PRO A 137 4.06 15.13 -8.32
C PRO A 137 3.06 14.19 -7.66
N ALA A 138 3.26 12.88 -7.83
CA ALA A 138 2.33 11.85 -7.36
C ALA A 138 3.07 10.65 -6.77
N ILE A 139 2.33 9.85 -5.99
CA ILE A 139 2.81 8.59 -5.45
C ILE A 139 1.90 7.48 -5.98
N LEU A 140 2.48 6.51 -6.68
CA LEU A 140 1.79 5.29 -7.09
C LEU A 140 2.15 4.15 -6.15
N VAL A 141 1.18 3.68 -5.39
CA VAL A 141 1.33 2.56 -4.45
C VAL A 141 0.84 1.28 -5.13
N ILE A 142 1.73 0.31 -5.27
CA ILE A 142 1.43 -1.01 -5.83
C ILE A 142 1.33 -2.01 -4.69
N ASP A 143 0.11 -2.40 -4.36
CA ASP A 143 -0.15 -3.43 -3.34
C ASP A 143 0.05 -4.83 -3.92
N GLU A 144 0.34 -5.80 -3.05
CA GLU A 144 0.64 -7.20 -3.44
C GLU A 144 1.80 -7.32 -4.46
N ALA A 145 2.79 -6.43 -4.37
CA ALA A 145 3.95 -6.40 -5.28
C ALA A 145 4.79 -7.68 -5.21
N ASP A 146 4.79 -8.40 -4.10
CA ASP A 146 5.43 -9.72 -3.98
C ASP A 146 4.85 -10.74 -4.95
N LYS A 147 3.56 -10.68 -5.28
CA LYS A 147 2.93 -11.54 -6.27
C LYS A 147 3.33 -11.17 -7.71
N MET A 148 3.57 -9.89 -7.96
CA MET A 148 4.08 -9.39 -9.24
C MET A 148 5.54 -9.81 -9.46
N LEU A 149 6.36 -9.68 -8.42
CA LEU A 149 7.80 -9.91 -8.46
C LEU A 149 8.20 -11.38 -8.21
N ALA A 150 7.27 -12.22 -7.72
CA ALA A 150 7.52 -13.65 -7.53
C ALA A 150 7.90 -14.32 -8.84
N PRO A 151 8.93 -15.17 -8.85
CA PRO A 151 9.32 -15.93 -10.04
C PRO A 151 8.14 -16.71 -10.62
N LYS A 152 7.79 -16.43 -11.88
CA LYS A 152 6.73 -17.11 -12.64
C LYS A 152 7.32 -17.58 -13.95
N TYR A 153 7.24 -18.88 -14.23
CA TYR A 153 7.75 -19.46 -15.45
C TYR A 153 6.62 -19.79 -16.42
N SER A 154 6.82 -19.44 -17.68
CA SER A 154 5.92 -19.86 -18.77
C SER A 154 6.07 -21.33 -19.09
N SER A 155 5.18 -21.87 -19.94
CA SER A 155 5.31 -23.23 -20.52
C SER A 155 6.61 -23.44 -21.32
N HIS A 156 7.26 -22.35 -21.73
CA HIS A 156 8.53 -22.34 -22.47
C HIS A 156 9.74 -22.02 -21.57
N SER A 157 9.58 -22.12 -20.23
CA SER A 157 10.63 -21.84 -19.23
C SER A 157 11.14 -20.39 -19.19
N GLU A 158 10.42 -19.44 -19.82
CA GLU A 158 10.73 -18.02 -19.71
C GLU A 158 10.22 -17.45 -18.37
N ASN A 159 11.04 -16.66 -17.70
CA ASN A 159 10.65 -16.01 -16.45
C ASN A 159 9.86 -14.73 -16.73
N VAL A 160 8.52 -14.84 -16.67
CA VAL A 160 7.59 -13.72 -16.94
C VAL A 160 7.79 -12.58 -15.95
N SER A 161 8.10 -12.86 -14.68
CA SER A 161 8.31 -11.81 -13.67
C SER A 161 9.54 -10.95 -13.97
N GLN A 162 10.56 -11.47 -14.64
CA GLN A 162 11.69 -10.66 -15.09
C GLN A 162 11.28 -9.66 -16.17
N SER A 163 10.41 -10.05 -17.10
CA SER A 163 9.88 -9.12 -18.11
C SER A 163 9.04 -8.02 -17.47
N ILE A 164 8.19 -8.36 -16.49
CA ILE A 164 7.41 -7.40 -15.71
C ILE A 164 8.34 -6.43 -14.96
N ALA A 165 9.38 -6.96 -14.31
CA ALA A 165 10.35 -6.13 -13.59
C ALA A 165 11.14 -5.22 -14.52
N ALA A 166 11.51 -5.67 -15.72
CA ALA A 166 12.24 -4.88 -16.72
C ALA A 166 11.39 -3.72 -17.27
N GLU A 167 10.08 -3.92 -17.46
CA GLU A 167 9.17 -2.83 -17.82
C GLU A 167 9.06 -1.81 -16.67
N GLY A 168 8.87 -2.29 -15.43
CA GLY A 168 8.79 -1.45 -14.24
C GLY A 168 10.06 -0.64 -14.00
N LEU A 169 11.22 -1.20 -14.31
CA LEU A 169 12.51 -0.55 -14.18
C LEU A 169 12.53 0.80 -14.94
N LYS A 170 12.08 0.81 -16.19
CA LYS A 170 12.00 2.02 -17.01
C LYS A 170 11.13 3.09 -16.36
N MET A 171 9.95 2.70 -15.84
CA MET A 171 9.03 3.61 -15.17
C MET A 171 9.63 4.20 -13.88
N MET A 172 10.32 3.35 -13.12
CA MET A 172 10.94 3.74 -11.86
C MET A 172 12.16 4.65 -12.05
N GLU A 173 12.84 4.56 -13.19
CA GLU A 173 13.95 5.47 -13.55
C GLU A 173 13.47 6.90 -13.81
N GLY A 174 12.26 7.08 -14.31
CA GLY A 174 11.73 8.37 -14.73
C GLY A 174 11.88 8.57 -16.23
N THR A 175 10.90 8.11 -16.98
CA THR A 175 10.85 8.22 -18.45
C THR A 175 9.49 8.72 -18.87
N ILE A 176 9.40 9.14 -20.13
CA ILE A 176 8.12 9.38 -20.76
C ILE A 176 7.57 8.02 -21.21
N ALA A 177 6.45 7.60 -20.66
CA ALA A 177 5.80 6.34 -20.93
C ALA A 177 4.55 6.53 -21.79
N ASP A 178 4.39 5.71 -22.83
CA ASP A 178 3.16 5.68 -23.61
C ASP A 178 2.09 4.88 -22.88
N VAL A 179 0.96 5.51 -22.60
CA VAL A 179 -0.19 4.94 -21.91
C VAL A 179 -1.35 4.83 -22.89
N LYS A 180 -1.97 3.64 -22.94
CA LYS A 180 -3.15 3.38 -23.75
C LYS A 180 -4.40 3.40 -22.89
N SER A 181 -5.34 4.29 -23.22
CA SER A 181 -6.66 4.36 -22.62
C SER A 181 -7.71 4.19 -23.71
N GLY A 182 -8.29 3.00 -23.83
CA GLY A 182 -9.19 2.65 -24.92
C GLY A 182 -8.51 2.75 -26.28
N SER A 183 -9.02 3.64 -27.17
CA SER A 183 -8.48 3.92 -28.50
C SER A 183 -7.42 5.04 -28.53
N PHE A 184 -7.15 5.68 -27.40
CA PHE A 184 -6.22 6.79 -27.30
C PHE A 184 -4.88 6.34 -26.74
N THR A 185 -3.80 7.00 -27.18
CA THR A 185 -2.46 6.86 -26.60
C THR A 185 -1.99 8.25 -26.21
N TYR A 186 -1.50 8.40 -24.98
CA TYR A 186 -0.94 9.65 -24.47
C TYR A 186 0.34 9.36 -23.69
N GLN A 187 1.08 10.39 -23.38
CA GLN A 187 2.38 10.27 -22.71
C GLN A 187 2.28 10.70 -21.25
N VAL A 188 2.89 9.92 -20.36
CA VAL A 188 3.02 10.20 -18.93
C VAL A 188 4.50 10.33 -18.59
N ASP A 189 4.88 11.47 -18.02
CA ASP A 189 6.21 11.66 -17.45
C ASP A 189 6.29 11.05 -16.06
N THR A 190 6.98 9.92 -15.93
CA THR A 190 7.14 9.21 -14.67
C THR A 190 8.25 9.78 -13.78
N SER A 191 8.98 10.81 -14.23
CA SER A 191 10.07 11.43 -13.43
C SER A 191 9.57 12.08 -12.13
N ARG A 192 8.30 12.50 -12.11
CA ARG A 192 7.64 13.12 -10.94
C ARG A 192 6.78 12.14 -10.14
N ILE A 193 6.82 10.85 -10.48
CA ILE A 193 6.05 9.80 -9.80
C ILE A 193 6.97 8.97 -8.93
N SER A 194 6.71 8.92 -7.63
CA SER A 194 7.36 8.01 -6.70
C SER A 194 6.59 6.70 -6.64
N PHE A 195 7.29 5.57 -6.74
CA PHE A 195 6.68 4.25 -6.69
C PHE A 195 6.86 3.62 -5.31
N VAL A 196 5.77 3.13 -4.75
CA VAL A 196 5.78 2.42 -3.47
C VAL A 196 5.25 1.01 -3.67
N LEU A 197 6.07 0.03 -3.36
CA LEU A 197 5.75 -1.38 -3.51
C LEU A 197 5.42 -1.97 -2.13
N CYS A 198 4.20 -2.48 -1.95
CA CYS A 198 3.78 -3.16 -0.73
C CYS A 198 3.71 -4.67 -0.98
N GLY A 199 4.43 -5.48 -0.20
CA GLY A 199 4.44 -6.92 -0.37
C GLY A 199 4.70 -7.67 0.92
N ALA A 200 4.27 -8.94 0.97
CA ALA A 200 4.51 -9.78 2.12
C ALA A 200 5.86 -10.53 2.00
N PHE A 201 6.20 -11.09 0.85
CA PHE A 201 7.39 -11.92 0.66
C PHE A 201 7.48 -13.08 1.66
N SER A 202 6.32 -13.68 1.99
CA SER A 202 6.17 -14.65 3.09
C SER A 202 7.06 -15.88 2.94
N ASN A 203 7.27 -16.35 1.72
CA ASN A 203 8.12 -17.52 1.47
C ASN A 203 9.56 -17.27 1.93
N LYS A 204 10.13 -16.10 1.59
CA LYS A 204 11.50 -15.74 1.98
C LYS A 204 11.60 -15.48 3.48
N ALA A 205 10.62 -14.80 4.06
CA ALA A 205 10.58 -14.57 5.52
C ALA A 205 10.51 -15.89 6.32
N ASN A 206 9.76 -16.88 5.83
CA ASN A 206 9.69 -18.21 6.43
C ASN A 206 10.98 -19.01 6.24
N GLU A 207 11.64 -18.89 5.09
CA GLU A 207 12.95 -19.50 4.82
C GLU A 207 14.00 -19.01 5.81
N ILE A 208 14.17 -17.70 5.95
CA ILE A 208 15.08 -17.06 6.91
C ILE A 208 14.82 -17.54 8.35
N ALA A 209 13.56 -17.60 8.75
CA ALA A 209 13.19 -18.08 10.08
C ALA A 209 13.57 -19.57 10.29
N ARG A 210 13.37 -20.42 9.29
CA ARG A 210 13.77 -21.86 9.34
C ARG A 210 15.28 -22.02 9.43
N ASP A 211 16.04 -21.28 8.62
CA ASP A 211 17.50 -21.36 8.60
C ASP A 211 18.10 -20.90 9.94
N SER A 212 17.55 -19.81 10.49
CA SER A 212 17.94 -19.33 11.82
C SER A 212 17.67 -20.34 12.93
N ASN A 213 16.55 -21.07 12.87
CA ASN A 213 16.20 -22.09 13.84
C ASN A 213 17.04 -23.36 13.68
N ASN A 214 17.37 -23.75 12.46
CA ASN A 214 18.21 -24.93 12.17
C ASN A 214 19.67 -24.70 12.58
N GLY A 215 20.18 -23.46 12.44
CA GLY A 215 21.54 -23.09 12.86
C GLY A 215 21.75 -23.03 14.37
N SER A 216 20.67 -22.90 15.16
CA SER A 216 20.74 -22.72 16.61
C SER A 216 20.80 -24.01 17.45
N SER A 217 20.86 -25.19 16.84
CA SER A 217 20.70 -26.47 17.55
C SER A 217 22.01 -27.06 18.12
N ILE A 218 23.11 -26.31 18.20
CA ILE A 218 24.40 -26.80 18.73
C ILE A 218 24.78 -26.01 19.99
N GLY A 219 24.22 -26.43 21.15
CA GLY A 219 24.66 -25.92 22.44
C GLY A 219 23.84 -26.52 23.59
N PHE A 220 24.47 -27.31 24.45
CA PHE A 220 23.88 -27.83 25.68
C PHE A 220 23.56 -26.65 26.63
N GLY A 221 22.25 -26.36 26.86
CA GLY A 221 21.82 -25.42 27.89
C GLY A 221 21.19 -24.10 27.41
N ALA A 222 21.08 -23.83 26.11
CA ALA A 222 20.35 -22.67 25.61
C ALA A 222 18.85 -23.00 25.51
N THR A 223 17.99 -22.17 26.10
CA THR A 223 16.55 -22.19 25.80
C THR A 223 16.38 -21.86 24.30
N PRO A 224 15.73 -22.74 23.51
CA PRO A 224 15.57 -22.49 22.09
C PRO A 224 14.66 -21.27 21.87
N HIS A 225 15.26 -20.16 21.50
CA HIS A 225 14.52 -18.99 21.06
C HIS A 225 14.07 -19.23 19.62
N THR A 226 12.80 -19.63 19.44
CA THR A 226 12.25 -19.88 18.10
C THR A 226 12.07 -18.56 17.36
N VAL A 227 12.87 -18.33 16.33
CA VAL A 227 12.73 -17.17 15.42
C VAL A 227 11.49 -17.39 14.56
N LYS A 228 10.61 -16.40 14.52
CA LYS A 228 9.42 -16.40 13.68
C LYS A 228 9.68 -15.62 12.37
N ALA A 229 8.85 -15.88 11.36
CA ALA A 229 8.88 -15.08 10.16
C ALA A 229 8.72 -13.59 10.49
N TYR A 230 9.54 -12.74 9.87
CA TYR A 230 9.63 -11.28 10.06
C TYR A 230 10.20 -10.81 11.41
N ASP A 231 10.71 -11.69 12.27
CA ASP A 231 11.51 -11.28 13.43
C ASP A 231 12.85 -10.65 12.96
N GLN A 232 13.31 -11.08 11.79
CA GLN A 232 14.44 -10.47 11.11
C GLN A 232 13.94 -9.65 9.89
N PRO A 233 14.50 -8.44 9.69
CA PRO A 233 14.13 -7.62 8.54
C PRO A 233 14.66 -8.24 7.25
N LEU A 234 13.84 -8.26 6.20
CA LEU A 234 14.30 -8.65 4.86
C LEU A 234 15.20 -7.55 4.28
N THR A 235 16.32 -7.97 3.74
CA THR A 235 17.32 -7.11 3.10
C THR A 235 17.18 -7.10 1.58
N THR A 236 17.92 -6.23 0.89
CA THR A 236 18.05 -6.23 -0.57
C THR A 236 18.52 -7.59 -1.08
N GLN A 237 19.49 -8.20 -0.39
CA GLN A 237 20.03 -9.51 -0.78
C GLN A 237 18.97 -10.62 -0.71
N ASP A 238 18.16 -10.63 0.36
CA ASP A 238 17.06 -11.60 0.51
C ASP A 238 16.03 -11.50 -0.61
N LEU A 239 15.75 -10.28 -1.09
CA LEU A 239 14.82 -10.05 -2.18
C LEU A 239 15.41 -10.48 -3.54
N ILE A 240 16.70 -10.29 -3.74
CA ILE A 240 17.40 -10.81 -4.94
C ILE A 240 17.39 -12.34 -4.92
N GLU A 241 17.67 -12.97 -3.80
CA GLU A 241 17.58 -14.43 -3.64
C GLU A 241 16.15 -14.97 -3.80
N TYR A 242 15.15 -14.19 -3.43
CA TYR A 242 13.74 -14.49 -3.71
C TYR A 242 13.43 -14.50 -5.20
N GLY A 243 14.24 -13.83 -6.03
CA GLY A 243 14.13 -13.78 -7.49
C GLY A 243 13.81 -12.40 -8.07
N VAL A 244 13.86 -11.35 -7.27
CA VAL A 244 13.73 -9.96 -7.77
C VAL A 244 15.04 -9.59 -8.48
N MET A 245 14.92 -8.97 -9.66
CA MET A 245 16.08 -8.53 -10.45
C MET A 245 16.96 -7.55 -9.64
N PRO A 246 18.30 -7.73 -9.61
CA PRO A 246 19.21 -6.81 -8.93
C PRO A 246 19.07 -5.36 -9.41
N GLU A 247 18.87 -5.15 -10.73
CA GLU A 247 18.70 -3.83 -11.33
C GLU A 247 17.42 -3.14 -10.83
N PHE A 248 16.34 -3.91 -10.64
CA PHE A 248 15.10 -3.42 -10.06
C PHE A 248 15.30 -3.00 -8.61
N MET A 249 16.02 -3.81 -7.82
CA MET A 249 16.38 -3.46 -6.45
C MET A 249 17.28 -2.22 -6.38
N GLY A 250 18.12 -1.99 -7.38
CA GLY A 250 18.93 -0.77 -7.50
C GLY A 250 18.11 0.52 -7.67
N ARG A 251 16.83 0.44 -8.00
CA ARG A 251 15.91 1.60 -8.10
C ARG A 251 15.04 1.78 -6.86
N ILE A 252 15.21 0.94 -5.84
CA ILE A 252 14.54 1.06 -4.54
C ILE A 252 15.50 1.76 -3.58
N GLN A 253 15.21 3.00 -3.20
CA GLN A 253 16.04 3.77 -2.28
C GLN A 253 15.80 3.38 -0.82
N ARG A 254 14.63 2.80 -0.53
CA ARG A 254 14.26 2.49 0.86
C ARG A 254 13.49 1.17 0.96
N ILE A 255 13.99 0.28 1.81
CA ILE A 255 13.25 -0.91 2.24
C ILE A 255 12.76 -0.67 3.68
N VAL A 256 11.47 -0.81 3.89
CA VAL A 256 10.80 -0.59 5.17
C VAL A 256 10.15 -1.89 5.62
N ASN A 257 10.69 -2.48 6.68
CA ASN A 257 10.16 -3.69 7.26
C ASN A 257 9.15 -3.36 8.37
N LEU A 258 7.91 -3.84 8.22
CA LEU A 258 6.87 -3.72 9.23
C LEU A 258 6.91 -4.93 10.17
N GLN A 259 6.66 -4.67 11.43
CA GLN A 259 6.66 -5.70 12.47
C GLN A 259 5.37 -6.52 12.44
N SER A 260 5.47 -7.79 12.86
CA SER A 260 4.31 -8.63 13.14
C SER A 260 3.49 -8.04 14.28
N MET A 261 2.17 -8.22 14.19
CA MET A 261 1.25 -7.79 15.24
C MET A 261 1.12 -8.91 16.29
N THR A 262 1.20 -8.56 17.55
CA THR A 262 0.97 -9.46 18.67
C THR A 262 -0.49 -9.46 19.08
N LEU A 263 -0.92 -10.44 19.88
CA LEU A 263 -2.28 -10.47 20.45
C LEU A 263 -2.59 -9.21 21.26
N GLU A 264 -1.61 -8.72 22.02
CA GLU A 264 -1.73 -7.46 22.77
C GLU A 264 -1.95 -6.24 21.85
N ASP A 265 -1.31 -6.23 20.68
CA ASP A 265 -1.54 -5.18 19.67
C ASP A 265 -3.00 -5.22 19.18
N TYR A 266 -3.57 -6.42 18.99
CA TYR A 266 -4.97 -6.56 18.58
C TYR A 266 -5.92 -6.06 19.67
N TYR A 267 -5.66 -6.36 20.95
CA TYR A 267 -6.47 -5.82 22.06
C TYR A 267 -6.48 -4.29 22.04
N ARG A 268 -5.32 -3.67 21.86
CA ARG A 268 -5.20 -2.21 21.83
C ARG A 268 -5.82 -1.58 20.61
N ILE A 269 -5.77 -2.25 19.45
CA ILE A 269 -6.41 -1.77 18.22
C ILE A 269 -7.93 -1.73 18.37
N VAL A 270 -8.56 -2.74 18.98
CA VAL A 270 -10.01 -2.73 19.22
C VAL A 270 -10.43 -1.51 20.02
N ASP A 271 -9.67 -1.17 21.08
CA ASP A 271 -9.97 -0.06 21.97
C ASP A 271 -9.51 1.30 21.45
N SER A 272 -8.74 1.32 20.36
CA SER A 272 -8.21 2.58 19.82
C SER A 272 -9.29 3.41 19.15
N GLY A 273 -9.19 4.74 19.27
CA GLY A 273 -10.10 5.67 18.60
C GLY A 273 -10.03 5.66 17.07
N CYS A 274 -9.11 4.91 16.47
CA CYS A 274 -8.98 4.67 15.03
C CYS A 274 -9.20 3.18 14.68
N GLY A 275 -9.66 2.38 15.65
CA GLY A 275 -9.87 0.95 15.51
C GLY A 275 -11.05 0.57 14.62
N PRO A 276 -11.23 -0.74 14.37
CA PRO A 276 -12.29 -1.24 13.50
C PRO A 276 -13.69 -0.90 14.00
N VAL A 277 -13.91 -0.84 15.31
CA VAL A 277 -15.19 -0.43 15.90
C VAL A 277 -15.59 0.95 15.43
N ARG A 278 -14.68 1.93 15.55
CA ARG A 278 -14.97 3.30 15.16
C ARG A 278 -15.19 3.44 13.66
N ARG A 279 -14.43 2.73 12.82
CA ARG A 279 -14.65 2.76 11.36
C ARG A 279 -16.04 2.24 10.98
N VAL A 280 -16.49 1.17 11.62
CA VAL A 280 -17.84 0.62 11.40
C VAL A 280 -18.90 1.60 11.90
N GLN A 281 -18.72 2.21 13.08
CA GLN A 281 -19.62 3.25 13.60
C GLN A 281 -19.77 4.42 12.61
N GLU A 282 -18.67 4.94 12.09
CA GLU A 282 -18.66 6.05 11.15
C GLU A 282 -19.31 5.66 9.80
N GLN A 283 -19.08 4.44 9.32
CA GLN A 283 -19.64 3.97 8.06
C GLN A 283 -21.14 3.72 8.13
N TYR A 284 -21.61 3.07 9.20
CA TYR A 284 -23.04 2.75 9.40
C TYR A 284 -23.81 3.88 10.06
N LYS A 285 -23.11 4.91 10.55
CA LYS A 285 -23.69 6.05 11.32
C LYS A 285 -24.46 5.57 12.55
N VAL A 286 -23.91 4.63 13.27
CA VAL A 286 -24.49 3.99 14.46
C VAL A 286 -23.52 4.09 15.65
N GLU A 287 -24.05 3.98 16.86
CA GLU A 287 -23.23 3.83 18.06
C GLU A 287 -23.07 2.35 18.39
N ILE A 288 -21.82 1.92 18.64
CA ILE A 288 -21.50 0.54 19.00
C ILE A 288 -20.83 0.58 20.37
N SER A 289 -21.44 -0.10 21.34
CA SER A 289 -20.84 -0.42 22.64
C SER A 289 -20.49 -1.91 22.69
N MET A 290 -19.39 -2.23 23.37
CA MET A 290 -18.95 -3.62 23.55
C MET A 290 -18.43 -3.84 24.95
N THR A 291 -18.74 -5.01 25.50
CA THR A 291 -18.13 -5.46 26.77
C THR A 291 -16.64 -5.73 26.59
N LYS A 292 -15.87 -5.69 27.68
CA LYS A 292 -14.43 -6.05 27.65
C LYS A 292 -14.23 -7.51 27.18
N SER A 293 -15.14 -8.40 27.53
CA SER A 293 -15.08 -9.81 27.12
C SER A 293 -15.22 -9.94 25.61
N ARG A 294 -16.18 -9.23 25.01
CA ARG A 294 -16.44 -9.28 23.58
C ARG A 294 -15.28 -8.71 22.75
N ARG A 295 -14.69 -7.61 23.23
CA ARG A 295 -13.48 -7.04 22.58
C ARG A 295 -12.30 -8.02 22.60
N ARG A 296 -12.13 -8.74 23.71
CA ARG A 296 -11.10 -9.77 23.85
C ARG A 296 -11.32 -10.92 22.88
N GLU A 297 -12.54 -11.43 22.80
CA GLU A 297 -12.94 -12.48 21.86
C GLU A 297 -12.64 -12.07 20.41
N LEU A 298 -13.07 -10.87 20.00
CA LEU A 298 -12.80 -10.34 18.64
C LEU A 298 -11.30 -10.24 18.33
N ALA A 299 -10.50 -9.83 19.31
CA ALA A 299 -9.05 -9.73 19.14
C ALA A 299 -8.39 -11.12 19.03
N GLU A 300 -8.82 -12.07 19.83
CA GLU A 300 -8.35 -13.47 19.80
C GLU A 300 -8.71 -14.16 18.49
N ASP A 301 -9.95 -14.03 18.04
CA ASP A 301 -10.43 -14.57 16.76
C ASP A 301 -9.63 -14.00 15.58
N ALA A 302 -9.42 -12.68 15.56
CA ALA A 302 -8.67 -12.02 14.50
C ALA A 302 -7.19 -12.43 14.47
N PHE A 303 -6.60 -12.63 15.65
CA PHE A 303 -5.22 -13.10 15.78
C PHE A 303 -5.08 -14.56 15.34
N GLN A 304 -5.97 -15.45 15.78
CA GLN A 304 -5.94 -16.88 15.46
C GLN A 304 -6.25 -17.16 13.99
N SER A 305 -7.22 -16.43 13.40
CA SER A 305 -7.57 -16.58 12.00
C SER A 305 -6.50 -16.10 11.01
N GLY A 306 -5.53 -15.29 11.49
CA GLY A 306 -4.51 -14.67 10.64
C GLY A 306 -5.06 -13.60 9.68
N LEU A 307 -6.37 -13.27 9.75
CA LEU A 307 -7.01 -12.27 8.89
C LEU A 307 -6.71 -10.82 9.32
N GLY A 308 -6.09 -10.66 10.47
CA GLY A 308 -5.67 -9.36 10.98
C GLY A 308 -6.84 -8.45 11.36
N VAL A 309 -6.57 -7.16 11.40
CA VAL A 309 -7.59 -6.13 11.73
C VAL A 309 -8.76 -6.13 10.74
N ARG A 310 -8.52 -6.53 9.49
CA ARG A 310 -9.58 -6.67 8.48
C ARG A 310 -10.60 -7.75 8.85
N GLY A 311 -10.13 -8.88 9.37
CA GLY A 311 -11.02 -9.94 9.88
C GLY A 311 -11.89 -9.47 11.04
N MET A 312 -11.29 -8.73 11.97
CA MET A 312 -11.99 -8.11 13.09
C MET A 312 -13.10 -7.14 12.61
N GLU A 313 -12.77 -6.26 11.66
CA GLU A 313 -13.73 -5.32 11.08
C GLU A 313 -14.90 -6.03 10.40
N ASN A 314 -14.62 -7.08 9.63
CA ASN A 314 -15.67 -7.88 8.98
C ASN A 314 -16.59 -8.55 10.01
N ARG A 315 -16.03 -9.03 11.13
CA ARG A 315 -16.84 -9.63 12.20
C ARG A 315 -17.74 -8.61 12.88
N ILE A 316 -17.21 -7.41 13.14
CA ILE A 316 -18.03 -6.31 13.69
C ILE A 316 -19.16 -5.93 12.72
N ARG A 317 -18.87 -5.84 11.42
CA ARG A 317 -19.89 -5.57 10.39
C ARG A 317 -21.01 -6.61 10.40
N GLN A 318 -20.65 -7.90 10.43
CA GLN A 318 -21.64 -8.96 10.50
C GLN A 318 -22.58 -8.82 11.72
N LEU A 319 -22.01 -8.52 12.89
CA LEU A 319 -22.81 -8.31 14.11
C LEU A 319 -23.75 -7.11 14.01
N VAL A 320 -23.30 -6.04 13.36
CA VAL A 320 -24.13 -4.85 13.11
C VAL A 320 -25.20 -5.15 12.07
N ASP A 321 -24.88 -5.88 10.99
CA ASP A 321 -25.81 -6.27 9.95
C ASP A 321 -26.92 -7.17 10.50
N ASP A 322 -26.57 -8.16 11.34
CA ASP A 322 -27.54 -9.03 12.04
C ASP A 322 -28.49 -8.20 12.93
N ALA A 323 -27.94 -7.25 13.68
CA ALA A 323 -28.73 -6.39 14.56
C ALA A 323 -29.61 -5.39 13.79
N ILE A 324 -29.18 -4.89 12.63
CA ILE A 324 -29.99 -4.06 11.72
C ILE A 324 -31.11 -4.90 11.08
N PHE A 325 -30.86 -6.18 10.77
CA PHE A 325 -31.88 -7.08 10.23
C PHE A 325 -33.04 -7.27 11.22
N ASP A 326 -32.73 -7.37 12.54
CA ASP A 326 -33.74 -7.49 13.59
C ASP A 326 -34.51 -6.18 13.82
N ASP A 327 -33.82 -5.02 13.75
CA ASP A 327 -34.44 -3.67 13.89
C ASP A 327 -33.67 -2.63 13.09
N CYS A 328 -34.19 -2.31 11.90
CA CYS A 328 -33.57 -1.36 10.97
C CYS A 328 -33.55 0.12 11.45
N ASN A 329 -34.35 0.45 12.48
CA ASN A 329 -34.40 1.80 13.06
C ASN A 329 -33.42 1.98 14.24
N ARG A 330 -32.78 0.94 14.65
CA ARG A 330 -31.84 0.95 15.79
C ARG A 330 -30.57 1.73 15.46
N GLN A 331 -30.25 2.72 16.27
CA GLN A 331 -29.07 3.57 16.08
C GLN A 331 -27.93 3.26 17.06
N SER A 332 -28.18 2.42 18.07
CA SER A 332 -27.16 1.99 19.03
C SER A 332 -27.21 0.49 19.27
N PHE A 333 -26.06 -0.17 19.24
CA PHE A 333 -25.91 -1.59 19.38
C PHE A 333 -24.97 -1.93 20.56
N GLU A 334 -25.39 -2.84 21.40
CA GLU A 334 -24.55 -3.49 22.40
C GLU A 334 -24.15 -4.87 21.85
N LEU A 335 -22.86 -5.02 21.46
CA LEU A 335 -22.34 -6.21 20.81
C LEU A 335 -21.53 -7.07 21.78
#